data_589da731f993d2f42093e441ad3f3057
#
_entry.id   589da731f993d2f42093e441ad3f3057
#
_cell.length_a   1.000
_cell.length_b   1.000
_cell.length_c   1.000
_cell.angle_alpha   90.00
_cell.angle_beta   90.00
_cell.angle_gamma   90.00
#
_symmetry.space_group_name_H-M   'P 1'
#
loop_
_entity.id
_entity.type
_entity.pdbx_description
1 polymer ?
#
loop_
_entity_poly.entity_id
_entity_poly.type
_entity_poly.pdbx_seq_one_letter_code
_entity_poly.pdbx_strand_id
1 'polypeptide(L)'
;AGDKEYRVRHILVETEDEAKALIAQIQGGASFEEAAKKSSKDPGSAPNGGDLDWAAPGSFVPEFSNAMVKLEKGKMTEAPIKSQYGFHILKLEDVRDAQ
;
A
#
# COMPACT_ATOMS: atom_id res chain seq x y z
N ALA A 1 14.07 18.14 -12.88
CA ALA A 1 13.13 17.40 -12.61
C ALA A 1 13.11 16.65 -11.32
N GLY A 2 12.74 15.79 -10.91
CA GLY A 2 12.60 15.21 -9.59
C GLY A 2 11.28 14.48 -9.39
N ASP A 3 10.48 14.48 -10.44
CA ASP A 3 9.22 13.76 -10.40
C ASP A 3 9.52 12.26 -10.43
N LYS A 4 8.78 11.53 -9.63
CA LYS A 4 8.94 10.10 -9.53
C LYS A 4 7.61 9.39 -9.71
N GLU A 5 7.67 8.17 -10.21
CA GLU A 5 6.55 7.27 -10.24
C GLU A 5 6.83 6.12 -9.29
N TYR A 6 5.80 5.65 -8.63
CA TYR A 6 5.91 4.61 -7.60
C TYR A 6 5.03 3.43 -7.98
N ARG A 7 5.57 2.24 -7.85
CA ARG A 7 4.79 1.02 -7.97
C ARG A 7 4.56 0.51 -6.55
N VAL A 8 3.34 0.64 -6.08
CA VAL A 8 3.00 0.34 -4.70
C VAL A 8 1.86 -0.69 -4.66
N ARG A 9 1.89 -1.54 -3.66
CA ARG A 9 0.78 -2.41 -3.32
C ARG A 9 0.12 -1.88 -2.07
N HIS A 10 -1.21 -2.05 -1.96
CA HIS A 10 -1.89 -1.69 -0.74
C HIS A 10 -2.97 -2.69 -0.38
N ILE A 11 -3.33 -2.69 0.89
CA ILE A 11 -4.48 -3.42 1.40
C ILE A 11 -5.36 -2.41 2.11
N LEU A 12 -6.63 -2.35 1.75
CA LEU A 12 -7.60 -1.47 2.37
C LEU A 12 -8.53 -2.29 3.25
N VAL A 13 -8.65 -1.92 4.52
CA VAL A 13 -9.55 -2.56 5.47
C VAL A 13 -10.35 -1.51 6.22
N GLU A 14 -11.41 -1.94 6.91
CA GLU A 14 -12.34 -1.02 7.56
C GLU A 14 -11.89 -0.56 8.94
N THR A 15 -11.11 -1.38 9.65
CA THR A 15 -10.73 -1.07 11.03
C THR A 15 -9.21 -1.10 11.20
N GLU A 16 -8.75 -0.31 12.18
CA GLU A 16 -7.34 -0.29 12.54
C GLU A 16 -6.86 -1.64 13.04
N ASP A 17 -7.69 -2.33 13.82
CA ASP A 17 -7.31 -3.64 14.36
C ASP A 17 -7.08 -4.67 13.26
N GLU A 18 -7.92 -4.67 12.23
CA GLU A 18 -7.70 -5.54 11.08
C GLU A 18 -6.38 -5.24 10.38
N ALA A 19 -6.08 -3.95 10.20
CA ALA A 19 -4.83 -3.54 9.57
C ALA A 19 -3.62 -3.96 10.39
N LYS A 20 -3.67 -3.77 11.69
CA LYS A 20 -2.57 -4.16 12.59
C LYS A 20 -2.35 -5.67 12.56
N ALA A 21 -3.42 -6.45 12.55
CA ALA A 21 -3.32 -7.91 12.49
C ALA A 21 -2.67 -8.36 11.18
N LEU A 22 -3.04 -7.74 10.07
CA LEU A 22 -2.45 -8.07 8.77
C LEU A 22 -0.97 -7.70 8.70
N ILE A 23 -0.61 -6.53 9.24
CA ILE A 23 0.80 -6.12 9.29
C ILE A 23 1.61 -7.17 10.07
N ALA A 24 1.12 -7.61 11.22
CA ALA A 24 1.80 -8.61 12.02
C ALA A 24 1.95 -9.93 11.28
N GLN A 25 0.92 -10.36 10.57
CA GLN A 25 0.98 -11.60 9.78
C GLN A 25 2.01 -11.51 8.66
N ILE A 26 2.05 -10.38 7.96
CA ILE A 26 2.99 -10.20 6.85
C ILE A 26 4.42 -10.11 7.38
N GLN A 27 4.63 -9.40 8.49
CA GLN A 27 5.95 -9.34 9.13
C GLN A 27 6.41 -10.71 9.59
N GLY A 28 5.47 -11.58 9.93
CA GLY A 28 5.76 -12.96 10.34
C GLY A 28 5.97 -13.93 9.18
N GLY A 29 5.87 -13.45 7.93
CA GLY A 29 6.16 -14.29 6.77
C GLY A 29 5.01 -14.51 5.80
N ALA A 30 3.81 -14.00 6.11
CA ALA A 30 2.68 -14.14 5.18
C ALA A 30 2.90 -13.28 3.93
N SER A 31 2.35 -13.74 2.80
CA SER A 31 2.46 -13.01 1.54
C SER A 31 1.56 -11.78 1.55
N PHE A 32 2.12 -10.62 1.21
CA PHE A 32 1.34 -9.38 1.08
C PHE A 32 0.28 -9.55 -0.03
N GLU A 33 0.66 -10.12 -1.16
CA GLU A 33 -0.25 -10.31 -2.28
C GLU A 33 -1.45 -11.18 -1.91
N GLU A 34 -1.20 -12.28 -1.21
CA GLU A 34 -2.27 -13.18 -0.77
C GLU A 34 -3.17 -12.50 0.25
N ALA A 35 -2.60 -11.75 1.19
CA ALA A 35 -3.37 -10.99 2.16
C ALA A 35 -4.27 -9.96 1.48
N ALA A 36 -3.75 -9.28 0.45
CA ALA A 36 -4.52 -8.31 -0.32
C ALA A 36 -5.69 -8.98 -1.03
N LYS A 37 -5.45 -10.10 -1.71
CA LYS A 37 -6.51 -10.83 -2.41
C LYS A 37 -7.61 -11.28 -1.48
N LYS A 38 -7.24 -11.68 -0.27
CA LYS A 38 -8.17 -12.25 0.71
C LYS A 38 -8.91 -11.18 1.50
N SER A 39 -8.24 -10.10 1.88
CA SER A 39 -8.74 -9.16 2.89
C SER A 39 -8.96 -7.75 2.41
N SER A 40 -8.36 -7.33 1.30
CA SER A 40 -8.50 -5.95 0.85
C SER A 40 -9.90 -5.64 0.39
N LYS A 41 -10.42 -4.48 0.81
CA LYS A 41 -11.73 -3.98 0.41
C LYS A 41 -11.67 -3.12 -0.85
N ASP A 42 -10.50 -2.99 -1.47
CA ASP A 42 -10.36 -2.26 -2.72
C ASP A 42 -10.54 -3.20 -3.91
N PRO A 43 -11.70 -3.20 -4.56
CA PRO A 43 -11.97 -4.13 -5.66
C PRO A 43 -11.09 -3.89 -6.88
N GLY A 44 -10.53 -2.68 -7.00
CA GLY A 44 -9.67 -2.34 -8.15
C GLY A 44 -8.29 -2.98 -8.07
N SER A 45 -7.79 -3.26 -6.87
CA SER A 45 -6.43 -3.80 -6.70
C SER A 45 -6.38 -5.14 -5.99
N ALA A 46 -7.40 -5.48 -5.21
CA ALA A 46 -7.39 -6.75 -4.44
C ALA A 46 -7.12 -7.97 -5.33
N PRO A 47 -7.79 -8.14 -6.49
CA PRO A 47 -7.53 -9.31 -7.35
C PRO A 47 -6.11 -9.38 -7.88
N ASN A 48 -5.42 -8.25 -7.92
CA ASN A 48 -4.03 -8.16 -8.39
C ASN A 48 -3.03 -8.18 -7.24
N GLY A 49 -3.43 -8.66 -6.07
CA GLY A 49 -2.56 -8.70 -4.90
C GLY A 49 -2.25 -7.32 -4.31
N GLY A 50 -3.14 -6.35 -4.55
CA GLY A 50 -2.99 -4.99 -4.07
C GLY A 50 -2.16 -4.09 -4.97
N ASP A 51 -1.70 -4.58 -6.11
CA ASP A 51 -0.84 -3.83 -7.02
C ASP A 51 -1.61 -2.68 -7.67
N LEU A 52 -1.13 -1.46 -7.44
CA LEU A 52 -1.71 -0.24 -8.02
C LEU A 52 -0.97 0.20 -9.28
N ASP A 53 0.06 -0.57 -9.66
CA ASP A 53 0.90 -0.25 -10.82
C ASP A 53 1.62 1.09 -10.63
N TRP A 54 2.29 1.56 -11.68
CA TRP A 54 3.05 2.80 -11.63
C TRP A 54 2.11 4.01 -11.56
N ALA A 55 2.37 4.90 -10.61
CA ALA A 55 1.56 6.10 -10.43
C ALA A 55 2.38 7.19 -9.77
N ALA A 56 2.01 8.44 -10.07
CA ALA A 56 2.60 9.60 -9.42
C ALA A 56 1.96 9.82 -8.05
N PRO A 57 2.68 10.45 -7.09
CA PRO A 57 2.12 10.69 -5.76
C PRO A 57 0.80 11.46 -5.78
N GLY A 58 0.61 12.37 -6.74
CA GLY A 58 -0.61 13.15 -6.85
C GLY A 58 -1.85 12.35 -7.22
N SER A 59 -1.69 11.07 -7.58
CA SER A 59 -2.81 10.19 -7.92
C SER A 59 -3.55 9.67 -6.68
N PHE A 60 -3.01 9.88 -5.50
CA PHE A 60 -3.56 9.33 -4.25
C PHE A 60 -3.92 10.43 -3.27
N VAL A 61 -4.76 10.10 -2.29
CA VAL A 61 -5.05 11.03 -1.19
C VAL A 61 -3.76 11.35 -0.42
N PRO A 62 -3.68 12.55 0.20
CA PRO A 62 -2.43 12.98 0.85
C PRO A 62 -1.88 12.01 1.89
N GLU A 63 -2.75 11.41 2.70
CA GLU A 63 -2.32 10.47 3.74
C GLU A 63 -1.59 9.28 3.13
N PHE A 64 -2.12 8.78 2.01
CA PHE A 64 -1.54 7.65 1.29
C PHE A 64 -0.20 8.05 0.65
N SER A 65 -0.19 9.14 -0.11
CA SER A 65 1.03 9.54 -0.83
C SER A 65 2.15 9.94 0.12
N ASN A 66 1.84 10.60 1.24
CA ASN A 66 2.87 10.96 2.22
C ASN A 66 3.54 9.71 2.81
N ALA A 67 2.76 8.68 3.09
CA ALA A 67 3.32 7.41 3.58
C ALA A 67 4.13 6.72 2.50
N MET A 68 3.61 6.69 1.27
CA MET A 68 4.26 6.03 0.15
C MET A 68 5.65 6.59 -0.15
N VAL A 69 5.77 7.92 -0.20
CA VAL A 69 7.05 8.55 -0.55
C VAL A 69 8.11 8.39 0.52
N LYS A 70 7.72 8.05 1.74
CA LYS A 70 8.66 7.81 2.84
C LYS A 70 9.15 6.37 2.89
N LEU A 71 8.51 5.46 2.16
CA LEU A 71 8.92 4.07 2.14
C LEU A 71 10.15 3.87 1.29
N GLU A 72 11.00 2.94 1.71
CA GLU A 72 12.11 2.46 0.90
C GLU A 72 11.62 1.31 0.02
N LYS A 73 12.22 1.14 -1.13
CA LYS A 73 11.91 0.05 -2.05
C LYS A 73 11.98 -1.30 -1.33
N GLY A 74 10.92 -2.07 -1.48
CA GLY A 74 10.80 -3.39 -0.86
C GLY A 74 10.30 -3.38 0.58
N LYS A 75 10.02 -2.19 1.12
CA LYS A 75 9.56 -2.06 2.51
C LYS A 75 8.07 -1.82 2.59
N MET A 76 7.51 -2.11 3.75
CA MET A 76 6.09 -2.01 4.06
C MET A 76 5.89 -1.04 5.22
N THR A 77 4.73 -0.38 5.28
CA THR A 77 4.40 0.45 6.44
C THR A 77 4.29 -0.43 7.69
N GLU A 78 4.77 0.10 8.81
CA GLU A 78 4.74 -0.61 10.08
C GLU A 78 3.49 -0.31 10.89
N ALA A 79 2.73 0.69 10.48
CA ALA A 79 1.48 1.09 11.12
C ALA A 79 0.43 1.38 10.07
N PRO A 80 -0.86 1.20 10.39
CA PRO A 80 -1.92 1.51 9.45
C PRO A 80 -1.96 2.99 9.09
N ILE A 81 -2.31 3.29 7.85
CA ILE A 81 -2.47 4.66 7.36
C ILE A 81 -3.96 4.94 7.23
N LYS A 82 -4.46 5.90 8.01
CA LYS A 82 -5.88 6.25 7.97
C LYS A 82 -6.17 7.23 6.85
N SER A 83 -7.25 6.97 6.10
CA SER A 83 -7.77 7.89 5.10
C SER A 83 -9.30 7.90 5.18
N GLN A 84 -9.93 8.69 4.31
CA GLN A 84 -11.39 8.72 4.24
C GLN A 84 -12.00 7.38 3.81
N TYR A 85 -11.21 6.49 3.23
CA TYR A 85 -11.68 5.19 2.76
C TYR A 85 -11.53 4.09 3.80
N GLY A 86 -10.74 4.31 4.83
CA GLY A 86 -10.48 3.32 5.87
C GLY A 86 -9.01 3.29 6.24
N PHE A 87 -8.46 2.10 6.45
CA PHE A 87 -7.07 1.93 6.86
C PHE A 87 -6.31 1.19 5.77
N HIS A 88 -5.16 1.72 5.40
CA HIS A 88 -4.32 1.18 4.34
C HIS A 88 -3.03 0.60 4.90
N ILE A 89 -2.56 -0.48 4.28
CA ILE A 89 -1.22 -1.01 4.48
C ILE A 89 -0.54 -0.90 3.13
N LEU A 90 0.65 -0.30 3.09
CA LEU A 90 1.37 -0.04 1.85
C LEU A 90 2.66 -0.82 1.80
N LYS A 91 3.01 -1.32 0.61
CA LYS A 91 4.31 -1.92 0.34
C LYS A 91 4.85 -1.31 -0.95
N LEU A 92 6.03 -0.70 -0.89
CA LEU A 92 6.65 -0.10 -2.06
C LEU A 92 7.42 -1.17 -2.82
N GLU A 93 6.96 -1.46 -4.04
CA GLU A 93 7.61 -2.47 -4.89
C GLU A 93 8.77 -1.89 -5.67
N ASP A 94 8.59 -0.70 -6.21
CA ASP A 94 9.63 -0.08 -7.03
C ASP A 94 9.36 1.42 -7.13
N VAL A 95 10.38 2.13 -7.59
CA VAL A 95 10.30 3.57 -7.85
C VAL A 95 11.16 3.87 -9.06
N ARG A 96 10.70 4.81 -9.89
CA ARG A 96 11.45 5.21 -11.08
C ARG A 96 11.23 6.70 -11.36
N ASP A 97 12.10 7.28 -12.18
CA ASP A 97 11.90 8.64 -12.64
C ASP A 97 10.75 8.67 -13.63
N ALA A 98 9.91 9.70 -13.54
CA ALA A 98 8.78 9.86 -14.45
C ALA A 98 9.29 10.17 -15.87
N GLN A 99 8.59 9.62 -16.84
CA GLN A 99 8.92 9.81 -18.26
C GLN A 99 8.34 11.12 -18.79
#